data_893208f650e5055feb69884bc3f90d8d
#
_entry.id   893208f650e5055feb69884bc3f90d8d
#
_cell.length_a   1.000
_cell.length_b   1.000
_cell.length_c   1.000
_cell.angle_alpha   90.00
_cell.angle_beta   90.00
_cell.angle_gamma   90.00
#
_symmetry.space_group_name_H-M   'P 1'
#
loop_
_entity.id
_entity.type
_entity.pdbx_description
1 polymer ?
#
loop_
_entity_poly.entity_id
_entity_poly.type
_entity_poly.pdbx_seq_one_letter_code
_entity_poly.pdbx_strand_id
1 'polypeptide(L)'
;MVTGQQKNDRYPPHRWAVALACATFPLIWAGGLVTTYDAGMAVPDWPSTFGYNLFLYPWTTWFFGPWDLFIEHGHRLLGALVGLLTIGLLVSVMRRDSRRWMKQLAVLALLLVLLQGGLGGARVLLNERFLALVHGCVGPLFFAYAAAMAVFTSRAWRQPVSPAVSPAGSAAGSAAGENGSLQLQVQLQRVRYLAVLTT
;
A
#
# COMPACT_ATOMS: atom_id res chain seq x y z
N MET A 1 1.00 41.59 13.17
CA MET A 1 1.70 40.63 12.29
C MET A 1 1.64 39.27 12.93
N VAL A 2 0.69 38.42 12.52
CA VAL A 2 0.61 37.02 12.97
C VAL A 2 1.20 36.20 11.83
N THR A 3 2.50 35.90 11.92
CA THR A 3 3.13 34.91 11.04
C THR A 3 2.58 33.55 11.42
N GLY A 4 1.51 33.15 10.74
CA GLY A 4 1.01 31.80 10.79
C GLY A 4 2.09 30.85 10.28
N GLN A 5 2.85 30.29 11.21
CA GLN A 5 3.79 29.20 10.96
C GLN A 5 2.97 28.04 10.39
N GLN A 6 2.98 27.90 9.08
CA GLN A 6 2.41 26.74 8.38
C GLN A 6 3.24 25.53 8.83
N LYS A 7 2.80 24.93 9.94
CA LYS A 7 3.34 23.67 10.42
C LYS A 7 3.22 22.67 9.27
N ASN A 8 4.35 22.33 8.70
CA ASN A 8 4.48 21.39 7.61
C ASN A 8 4.12 19.99 8.16
N ASP A 9 2.84 19.78 8.41
CA ASP A 9 2.28 18.57 8.99
C ASP A 9 2.39 17.43 7.98
N ARG A 10 3.59 16.90 7.87
CA ARG A 10 3.85 15.63 7.19
C ARG A 10 3.17 14.54 8.01
N TYR A 11 1.92 14.22 7.67
CA TYR A 11 1.17 13.16 8.34
C TYR A 11 1.89 11.81 8.13
N PRO A 12 2.50 11.24 9.20
CA PRO A 12 3.33 10.05 9.07
C PRO A 12 2.64 8.85 8.40
N PRO A 13 1.35 8.52 8.69
CA PRO A 13 0.66 7.43 8.00
C PRO A 13 0.63 7.57 6.49
N HIS A 14 0.49 8.79 5.95
CA HIS A 14 0.50 9.01 4.51
C HIS A 14 1.87 8.68 3.89
N ARG A 15 2.96 9.06 4.55
CA ARG A 15 4.31 8.74 4.05
C ARG A 15 4.56 7.23 3.98
N TRP A 16 4.13 6.50 5.02
CA TRP A 16 4.22 5.04 5.04
C TRP A 16 3.35 4.40 3.96
N ALA A 17 2.12 4.88 3.76
CA ALA A 17 1.22 4.38 2.73
C ALA A 17 1.75 4.62 1.31
N VAL A 18 2.30 5.82 1.05
CA VAL A 18 2.94 6.12 -0.25
C VAL A 18 4.18 5.25 -0.46
N ALA A 19 5.06 5.14 0.55
CA ALA A 19 6.25 4.28 0.47
C ALA A 19 5.86 2.81 0.21
N LEU A 20 4.80 2.32 0.87
CA LEU A 20 4.26 0.98 0.66
C LEU A 20 3.80 0.78 -0.79
N ALA A 21 2.98 1.69 -1.33
CA ALA A 21 2.52 1.60 -2.72
C ALA A 21 3.70 1.66 -3.70
N CYS A 22 4.65 2.59 -3.48
CA CYS A 22 5.84 2.72 -4.33
C CYS A 22 6.75 1.48 -4.29
N ALA A 23 6.88 0.81 -3.14
CA ALA A 23 7.69 -0.41 -3.02
C ALA A 23 6.97 -1.65 -3.56
N THR A 24 5.63 -1.69 -3.48
CA THR A 24 4.84 -2.82 -4.00
C THR A 24 4.89 -2.89 -5.53
N PHE A 25 4.99 -1.75 -6.22
CA PHE A 25 5.06 -1.73 -7.68
C PHE A 25 6.28 -2.51 -8.23
N PRO A 26 7.54 -2.20 -7.85
CA PRO A 26 8.69 -2.98 -8.31
C PRO A 26 8.68 -4.43 -7.80
N LEU A 27 8.05 -4.70 -6.64
CA LEU A 27 7.86 -6.07 -6.15
C LEU A 27 7.02 -6.91 -7.13
N ILE A 28 5.90 -6.36 -7.63
CA ILE A 28 5.06 -7.05 -8.63
C ILE A 28 5.84 -7.24 -9.93
N TRP A 29 6.56 -6.23 -10.37
CA TRP A 29 7.37 -6.32 -11.58
C TRP A 29 8.45 -7.40 -11.45
N ALA A 30 9.18 -7.44 -10.33
CA ALA A 30 10.15 -8.50 -10.03
C ALA A 30 9.49 -9.89 -9.99
N GLY A 31 8.28 -10.02 -9.41
CA GLY A 31 7.49 -11.25 -9.44
C GLY A 31 7.12 -11.69 -10.85
N GLY A 32 6.81 -10.74 -11.74
CA GLY A 32 6.62 -10.99 -13.17
C GLY A 32 7.87 -11.56 -13.84
N LEU A 33 9.06 -11.00 -13.52
CA LEU A 33 10.34 -11.55 -13.99
C LEU A 33 10.58 -12.97 -13.49
N VAL A 34 10.31 -13.26 -12.20
CA VAL A 34 10.42 -14.62 -11.64
C VAL A 34 9.59 -15.61 -12.46
N THR A 35 8.39 -15.24 -12.88
CA THR A 35 7.51 -16.09 -13.70
C THR A 35 8.01 -16.19 -15.15
N THR A 36 8.40 -15.07 -15.75
CA THR A 36 8.83 -15.00 -17.16
C THR A 36 10.10 -15.82 -17.41
N TYR A 37 11.03 -15.81 -16.46
CA TYR A 37 12.31 -16.54 -16.56
C TYR A 37 12.29 -17.92 -15.90
N ASP A 38 11.12 -18.41 -15.48
CA ASP A 38 10.94 -19.68 -14.74
C ASP A 38 11.88 -19.80 -13.51
N ALA A 39 12.22 -18.65 -12.93
CA ALA A 39 13.19 -18.54 -11.85
C ALA A 39 12.61 -18.89 -10.46
N GLY A 40 11.34 -19.30 -10.39
CA GLY A 40 10.64 -19.45 -9.13
C GLY A 40 11.09 -20.62 -8.26
N MET A 41 12.03 -21.42 -8.73
CA MET A 41 12.65 -22.54 -7.99
C MET A 41 14.18 -22.41 -7.95
N ALA A 42 14.76 -21.27 -8.31
CA ALA A 42 16.21 -21.03 -8.23
C ALA A 42 16.71 -21.11 -6.77
N VAL A 43 15.83 -20.83 -5.80
CA VAL A 43 16.09 -20.93 -4.36
C VAL A 43 15.04 -21.88 -3.75
N PRO A 44 15.40 -23.15 -3.46
CA PRO A 44 14.44 -24.19 -3.11
C PRO A 44 13.92 -24.12 -1.67
N ASP A 45 14.51 -23.30 -0.82
CA ASP A 45 14.15 -23.13 0.59
C ASP A 45 13.39 -21.81 0.85
N TRP A 46 12.61 -21.78 1.92
CA TRP A 46 11.88 -20.61 2.39
C TRP A 46 11.64 -20.72 3.92
N PRO A 47 11.80 -19.65 4.70
CA PRO A 47 12.09 -18.24 4.35
C PRO A 47 13.59 -17.95 4.12
N SER A 48 14.45 -18.93 4.20
CA SER A 48 15.90 -18.84 3.98
C SER A 48 16.27 -18.75 2.48
N THR A 49 17.55 -18.58 2.21
CA THR A 49 18.15 -18.65 0.87
C THR A 49 19.37 -19.54 0.96
N PHE A 50 19.29 -20.77 0.45
CA PHE A 50 20.33 -21.81 0.58
C PHE A 50 20.81 -22.00 2.04
N GLY A 51 19.87 -22.03 2.99
CA GLY A 51 20.14 -22.16 4.41
C GLY A 51 20.59 -20.89 5.13
N TYR A 52 20.89 -19.81 4.40
CA TYR A 52 21.22 -18.51 4.99
C TYR A 52 19.96 -17.76 5.40
N ASN A 53 20.09 -16.90 6.42
CA ASN A 53 19.07 -15.88 6.68
C ASN A 53 18.90 -15.00 5.43
N LEU A 54 17.65 -14.66 5.09
CA LEU A 54 17.31 -13.87 3.89
C LEU A 54 18.16 -12.59 3.74
N PHE A 55 18.45 -11.89 4.85
CA PHE A 55 19.19 -10.62 4.83
C PHE A 55 20.71 -10.81 4.92
N LEU A 56 21.17 -12.01 5.25
CA LEU A 56 22.58 -12.32 5.45
C LEU A 56 23.17 -13.19 4.32
N TYR A 57 22.38 -13.42 3.26
CA TYR A 57 22.91 -14.12 2.09
C TYR A 57 24.04 -13.30 1.46
N PRO A 58 25.18 -13.91 1.07
CA PRO A 58 26.34 -13.18 0.56
C PRO A 58 25.97 -12.33 -0.68
N TRP A 59 26.10 -11.01 -0.54
CA TRP A 59 25.67 -10.08 -1.59
C TRP A 59 26.44 -10.25 -2.91
N THR A 60 27.70 -10.67 -2.83
CA THR A 60 28.52 -10.96 -4.02
C THR A 60 27.99 -12.16 -4.80
N THR A 61 27.63 -13.23 -4.08
CA THR A 61 27.03 -14.43 -4.68
C THR A 61 25.68 -14.13 -5.30
N TRP A 62 24.88 -13.28 -4.67
CA TRP A 62 23.59 -12.84 -5.19
C TRP A 62 23.74 -11.94 -6.42
N PHE A 63 24.57 -10.88 -6.32
CA PHE A 63 24.63 -9.84 -7.35
C PHE A 63 25.39 -10.28 -8.62
N PHE A 64 26.41 -11.12 -8.48
CA PHE A 64 27.22 -11.65 -9.58
C PHE A 64 26.90 -13.11 -9.91
N GLY A 65 25.88 -13.68 -9.28
CA GLY A 65 25.40 -15.03 -9.51
C GLY A 65 24.53 -15.18 -10.75
N PRO A 66 23.93 -16.37 -10.94
CA PRO A 66 22.98 -16.62 -12.01
C PRO A 66 21.80 -15.65 -11.98
N TRP A 67 21.26 -15.33 -13.16
CA TRP A 67 20.17 -14.36 -13.32
C TRP A 67 18.88 -14.77 -12.59
N ASP A 68 18.55 -16.06 -12.61
CA ASP A 68 17.41 -16.63 -11.89
C ASP A 68 17.51 -16.45 -10.37
N LEU A 69 18.68 -16.68 -9.79
CA LEU A 69 18.96 -16.39 -8.38
C LEU A 69 18.84 -14.89 -8.08
N PHE A 70 19.39 -14.04 -8.98
CA PHE A 70 19.33 -12.60 -8.79
C PHE A 70 17.90 -12.09 -8.69
N ILE A 71 17.01 -12.51 -9.59
CA ILE A 71 15.62 -12.06 -9.62
C ILE A 71 14.79 -12.70 -8.49
N GLU A 72 14.97 -13.99 -8.19
CA GLU A 72 14.19 -14.64 -7.14
C GLU A 72 14.55 -14.13 -5.74
N HIS A 73 15.84 -14.07 -5.40
CA HIS A 73 16.26 -13.53 -4.11
C HIS A 73 15.94 -12.03 -3.98
N GLY A 74 16.12 -11.25 -5.07
CA GLY A 74 15.72 -9.85 -5.12
C GLY A 74 14.23 -9.65 -4.90
N HIS A 75 13.37 -10.48 -5.49
CA HIS A 75 11.93 -10.48 -5.24
C HIS A 75 11.61 -10.76 -3.76
N ARG A 76 12.28 -11.71 -3.13
CA ARG A 76 12.11 -12.00 -1.69
C ARG A 76 12.52 -10.84 -0.79
N LEU A 77 13.64 -10.16 -1.10
CA LEU A 77 14.08 -8.96 -0.37
C LEU A 77 13.07 -7.80 -0.50
N LEU A 78 12.53 -7.57 -1.70
CA LEU A 78 11.46 -6.59 -1.92
C LEU A 78 10.19 -6.96 -1.16
N GLY A 79 9.84 -8.26 -1.11
CA GLY A 79 8.72 -8.76 -0.32
C GLY A 79 8.90 -8.47 1.18
N ALA A 80 10.09 -8.70 1.71
CA ALA A 80 10.43 -8.38 3.10
C ALA A 80 10.34 -6.86 3.37
N LEU A 81 10.84 -6.03 2.45
CA LEU A 81 10.72 -4.57 2.53
C LEU A 81 9.25 -4.13 2.58
N VAL A 82 8.40 -4.67 1.71
CA VAL A 82 6.95 -4.38 1.69
C VAL A 82 6.30 -4.82 3.01
N GLY A 83 6.70 -5.96 3.57
CA GLY A 83 6.26 -6.40 4.89
C GLY A 83 6.63 -5.40 5.99
N LEU A 84 7.88 -4.94 6.03
CA LEU A 84 8.35 -3.94 7.01
C LEU A 84 7.63 -2.59 6.86
N LEU A 85 7.41 -2.14 5.62
CA LEU A 85 6.65 -0.91 5.35
C LEU A 85 5.19 -1.03 5.79
N THR A 86 4.59 -2.21 5.65
CA THR A 86 3.22 -2.48 6.14
C THR A 86 3.14 -2.42 7.66
N ILE A 87 4.14 -2.96 8.36
CA ILE A 87 4.24 -2.85 9.83
C ILE A 87 4.40 -1.37 10.23
N GLY A 88 5.27 -0.63 9.55
CA GLY A 88 5.46 0.81 9.78
C GLY A 88 4.16 1.61 9.56
N LEU A 89 3.40 1.29 8.51
CA LEU A 89 2.08 1.87 8.26
C LEU A 89 1.11 1.55 9.40
N LEU A 90 1.00 0.28 9.80
CA LEU A 90 0.12 -0.13 10.89
C LEU A 90 0.45 0.62 12.18
N VAL A 91 1.70 0.61 12.61
CA VAL A 91 2.15 1.31 13.84
C VAL A 91 1.86 2.81 13.75
N SER A 92 2.11 3.41 12.58
CA SER A 92 1.86 4.83 12.36
C SER A 92 0.37 5.18 12.42
N VAL A 93 -0.50 4.36 11.81
CA VAL A 93 -1.95 4.53 11.85
C VAL A 93 -2.48 4.33 13.27
N MET A 94 -2.05 3.28 13.97
CA MET A 94 -2.49 2.99 15.35
C MET A 94 -2.19 4.16 16.31
N ARG A 95 -1.04 4.83 16.11
CA ARG A 95 -0.58 5.92 16.99
C ARG A 95 -1.11 7.30 16.60
N ARG A 96 -1.43 7.53 15.31
CA ARG A 96 -1.66 8.88 14.78
C ARG A 96 -3.03 9.09 14.14
N ASP A 97 -3.80 8.02 13.89
CA ASP A 97 -5.13 8.11 13.28
C ASP A 97 -6.21 7.72 14.30
N SER A 98 -7.21 8.58 14.48
CA SER A 98 -8.33 8.33 15.40
C SER A 98 -9.46 7.50 14.75
N ARG A 99 -9.48 7.40 13.42
CA ARG A 99 -10.54 6.73 12.66
C ARG A 99 -10.47 5.21 12.87
N ARG A 100 -11.49 4.60 13.47
CA ARG A 100 -11.53 3.15 13.72
C ARG A 100 -11.40 2.33 12.44
N TRP A 101 -12.12 2.71 11.38
CA TRP A 101 -12.07 2.02 10.10
C TRP A 101 -10.66 2.06 9.46
N MET A 102 -9.91 3.15 9.63
CA MET A 102 -8.55 3.26 9.13
C MET A 102 -7.59 2.30 9.85
N LYS A 103 -7.79 2.09 11.16
CA LYS A 103 -7.04 1.10 11.94
C LYS A 103 -7.35 -0.32 11.48
N GLN A 104 -8.62 -0.63 11.20
CA GLN A 104 -9.04 -1.92 10.66
C GLN A 104 -8.42 -2.19 9.28
N LEU A 105 -8.40 -1.18 8.39
CA LEU A 105 -7.72 -1.30 7.10
C LEU A 105 -6.21 -1.51 7.27
N ALA A 106 -5.55 -0.84 8.21
CA ALA A 106 -4.12 -1.06 8.44
C ALA A 106 -3.82 -2.48 8.97
N VAL A 107 -4.70 -3.05 9.81
CA VAL A 107 -4.60 -4.46 10.23
C VAL A 107 -4.83 -5.38 9.04
N LEU A 108 -5.85 -5.11 8.22
CA LEU A 108 -6.12 -5.91 7.02
C LEU A 108 -4.92 -5.87 6.04
N ALA A 109 -4.25 -4.72 5.88
CA ALA A 109 -3.03 -4.65 5.09
C ALA A 109 -1.95 -5.63 5.57
N LEU A 110 -1.75 -5.71 6.89
CA LEU A 110 -0.80 -6.67 7.48
C LEU A 110 -1.23 -8.11 7.22
N LEU A 111 -2.51 -8.44 7.40
CA LEU A 111 -3.01 -9.80 7.14
C LEU A 111 -2.83 -10.18 5.66
N LEU A 112 -3.11 -9.26 4.74
CA LEU A 112 -2.94 -9.48 3.30
C LEU A 112 -1.48 -9.69 2.91
N VAL A 113 -0.53 -8.92 3.46
CA VAL A 113 0.90 -9.10 3.15
C VAL A 113 1.45 -10.39 3.74
N LEU A 114 0.98 -10.80 4.94
CA LEU A 114 1.33 -12.11 5.52
C LEU A 114 0.78 -13.26 4.68
N LEU A 115 -0.47 -13.15 4.22
CA LEU A 115 -1.07 -14.12 3.30
C LEU A 115 -0.24 -14.21 2.01
N GLN A 116 0.15 -13.08 1.43
CA GLN A 116 0.98 -13.06 0.23
C GLN A 116 2.35 -13.70 0.46
N GLY A 117 3.03 -13.39 1.56
CA GLY A 117 4.28 -14.05 1.92
C GLY A 117 4.12 -15.55 2.10
N GLY A 118 3.05 -15.98 2.79
CA GLY A 118 2.71 -17.39 2.99
C GLY A 118 2.43 -18.12 1.67
N LEU A 119 1.65 -17.54 0.76
CA LEU A 119 1.38 -18.10 -0.58
C LEU A 119 2.68 -18.21 -1.39
N GLY A 120 3.52 -17.15 -1.37
CA GLY A 120 4.83 -17.18 -2.04
C GLY A 120 5.76 -18.25 -1.49
N GLY A 121 5.80 -18.45 -0.16
CA GLY A 121 6.59 -19.49 0.48
C GLY A 121 6.03 -20.89 0.21
N ALA A 122 4.72 -21.07 0.35
CA ALA A 122 4.06 -22.35 0.12
C ALA A 122 4.27 -22.88 -1.30
N ARG A 123 4.22 -21.99 -2.33
CA ARG A 123 4.49 -22.39 -3.72
C ARG A 123 5.90 -22.96 -3.89
N VAL A 124 6.89 -22.43 -3.17
CA VAL A 124 8.28 -22.92 -3.21
C VAL A 124 8.38 -24.26 -2.51
N LEU A 125 7.91 -24.36 -1.26
CA LEU A 125 8.02 -25.56 -0.43
C LEU A 125 7.23 -26.76 -1.00
N LEU A 126 6.08 -26.51 -1.62
CA LEU A 126 5.22 -27.53 -2.20
C LEU A 126 5.45 -27.74 -3.70
N ASN A 127 6.24 -26.89 -4.33
CA ASN A 127 6.46 -26.84 -5.79
C ASN A 127 5.14 -26.84 -6.59
N GLU A 128 4.16 -26.03 -6.11
CA GLU A 128 2.79 -26.04 -6.65
C GLU A 128 2.52 -24.84 -7.56
N ARG A 129 2.24 -25.11 -8.84
CA ARG A 129 1.93 -24.08 -9.84
C ARG A 129 0.63 -23.35 -9.56
N PHE A 130 -0.36 -24.02 -8.99
CA PHE A 130 -1.62 -23.37 -8.63
C PHE A 130 -1.42 -22.29 -7.55
N LEU A 131 -0.59 -22.54 -6.55
CA LEU A 131 -0.24 -21.54 -5.53
C LEU A 131 0.52 -20.36 -6.14
N ALA A 132 1.40 -20.62 -7.13
CA ALA A 132 2.08 -19.54 -7.86
C ALA A 132 1.09 -18.67 -8.62
N LEU A 133 0.08 -19.26 -9.27
CA LEU A 133 -0.98 -18.53 -9.96
C LEU A 133 -1.79 -17.65 -8.99
N VAL A 134 -2.26 -18.22 -7.88
CA VAL A 134 -3.03 -17.48 -6.85
C VAL A 134 -2.20 -16.33 -6.28
N HIS A 135 -0.92 -16.58 -5.91
CA HIS A 135 0.00 -15.56 -5.43
C HIS A 135 0.15 -14.42 -6.46
N GLY A 136 0.35 -14.75 -7.73
CA GLY A 136 0.50 -13.78 -8.82
C GLY A 136 -0.76 -12.94 -9.05
N CYS A 137 -1.95 -13.54 -8.94
CA CYS A 137 -3.23 -12.82 -9.09
C CYS A 137 -3.54 -11.89 -7.90
N VAL A 138 -3.21 -12.30 -6.67
CA VAL A 138 -3.50 -11.51 -5.46
C VAL A 138 -2.50 -10.35 -5.27
N GLY A 139 -1.30 -10.45 -5.84
CA GLY A 139 -0.29 -9.38 -5.77
C GLY A 139 -0.78 -8.02 -6.26
N PRO A 140 -1.33 -7.89 -7.49
CA PRO A 140 -1.90 -6.64 -8.01
C PRO A 140 -3.06 -6.10 -7.15
N LEU A 141 -3.88 -6.97 -6.54
CA LEU A 141 -4.94 -6.55 -5.62
C LEU A 141 -4.36 -5.92 -4.36
N PHE A 142 -3.27 -6.46 -3.83
CA PHE A 142 -2.56 -5.83 -2.71
C PHE A 142 -1.99 -4.46 -3.10
N PHE A 143 -1.47 -4.30 -4.30
CA PHE A 143 -1.01 -3.00 -4.80
C PHE A 143 -2.15 -1.97 -4.87
N ALA A 144 -3.30 -2.35 -5.44
CA ALA A 144 -4.48 -1.49 -5.49
C ALA A 144 -4.93 -1.08 -4.07
N TYR A 145 -4.87 -2.03 -3.13
CA TYR A 145 -5.15 -1.78 -1.73
C TYR A 145 -4.16 -0.77 -1.10
N ALA A 146 -2.85 -0.94 -1.32
CA ALA A 146 -1.82 -0.02 -0.85
C ALA A 146 -1.99 1.39 -1.43
N ALA A 147 -2.35 1.50 -2.71
CA ALA A 147 -2.67 2.77 -3.36
C ALA A 147 -3.91 3.44 -2.72
N ALA A 148 -4.97 2.68 -2.44
CA ALA A 148 -6.15 3.18 -1.73
C ALA A 148 -5.79 3.69 -0.32
N MET A 149 -4.91 3.00 0.42
CA MET A 149 -4.40 3.46 1.71
C MET A 149 -3.65 4.79 1.59
N ALA A 150 -2.88 5.00 0.52
CA ALA A 150 -2.22 6.27 0.25
C ALA A 150 -3.25 7.40 0.01
N VAL A 151 -4.34 7.13 -0.71
CA VAL A 151 -5.43 8.09 -0.91
C VAL A 151 -6.13 8.42 0.40
N PHE A 152 -6.54 7.41 1.19
CA PHE A 152 -7.27 7.61 2.46
C PHE A 152 -6.46 8.35 3.53
N THR A 153 -5.15 8.28 3.46
CA THR A 153 -4.23 9.01 4.35
C THR A 153 -3.83 10.37 3.81
N SER A 154 -4.17 10.72 2.57
CA SER A 154 -3.84 12.00 1.93
C SER A 154 -4.49 13.20 2.62
N ARG A 155 -3.94 14.39 2.40
CA ARG A 155 -4.53 15.64 2.89
C ARG A 155 -5.89 15.90 2.27
N ALA A 156 -6.02 15.67 0.96
CA ALA A 156 -7.26 15.89 0.22
C ALA A 156 -8.42 15.05 0.78
N TRP A 157 -8.13 13.82 1.21
CA TRP A 157 -9.15 12.95 1.83
C TRP A 157 -9.51 13.34 3.26
N ARG A 158 -8.56 13.86 4.03
CA ARG A 158 -8.74 14.19 5.46
C ARG A 158 -9.31 15.56 5.72
N GLN A 159 -9.13 16.51 4.80
CA GLN A 159 -9.66 17.86 4.96
C GLN A 159 -11.14 17.89 4.56
N PRO A 160 -12.03 18.50 5.38
CA PRO A 160 -13.35 18.85 4.90
C PRO A 160 -13.22 19.78 3.70
N VAL A 161 -14.03 19.57 2.68
CA VAL A 161 -14.13 20.56 1.60
C VAL A 161 -14.67 21.84 2.24
N SER A 162 -13.83 22.86 2.39
CA SER A 162 -14.32 24.18 2.74
C SER A 162 -15.31 24.61 1.65
N PRO A 163 -16.54 24.98 1.98
CA PRO A 163 -17.42 25.61 1.01
C PRO A 163 -16.67 26.81 0.43
N ALA A 164 -16.61 26.89 -0.91
CA ALA A 164 -16.05 28.05 -1.58
C ALA A 164 -16.70 29.30 -0.97
N VAL A 165 -15.90 30.17 -0.36
CA VAL A 165 -16.37 31.48 0.10
C VAL A 165 -16.86 32.17 -1.15
N SER A 166 -18.19 32.25 -1.34
CA SER A 166 -18.79 33.11 -2.35
C SER A 166 -18.33 34.53 -2.04
N PRO A 167 -17.83 35.29 -3.01
CA PRO A 167 -17.51 36.71 -2.78
C PRO A 167 -18.77 37.39 -2.28
N ALA A 168 -18.62 38.07 -1.15
CA ALA A 168 -19.68 38.72 -0.42
C ALA A 168 -20.51 39.66 -1.33
N GLY A 169 -21.79 39.31 -1.47
CA GLY A 169 -22.83 40.14 -2.00
C GLY A 169 -24.14 39.81 -1.28
N SER A 170 -24.44 40.56 -0.23
CA SER A 170 -25.77 40.90 0.29
C SER A 170 -26.92 39.91 0.03
N ALA A 171 -27.36 39.19 1.07
CA ALA A 171 -28.75 39.11 1.55
C ALA A 171 -28.85 38.04 2.68
N ALA A 172 -29.24 38.51 3.85
CA ALA A 172 -29.65 37.66 4.97
C ALA A 172 -30.99 36.97 4.62
N GLY A 173 -31.05 35.66 4.70
CA GLY A 173 -32.29 34.92 4.61
C GLY A 173 -32.12 33.52 4.02
N SER A 174 -32.30 32.50 4.85
CA SER A 174 -32.39 31.08 4.46
C SER A 174 -31.14 30.21 4.53
N ALA A 175 -30.37 30.27 5.63
CA ALA A 175 -29.10 29.55 5.74
C ALA A 175 -29.20 28.09 6.28
N ALA A 176 -30.38 27.59 6.63
CA ALA A 176 -30.50 26.27 7.25
C ALA A 176 -30.75 25.11 6.27
N GLY A 177 -31.31 25.36 5.11
CA GLY A 177 -31.64 24.34 4.11
C GLY A 177 -30.49 24.01 3.12
N GLU A 178 -29.64 24.99 2.83
CA GLU A 178 -28.55 24.82 1.84
C GLU A 178 -27.37 24.02 2.36
N ASN A 179 -27.06 24.12 3.68
CA ASN A 179 -25.93 23.39 4.26
C ASN A 179 -26.13 21.86 4.22
N GLY A 180 -27.36 21.39 4.34
CA GLY A 180 -27.70 19.95 4.23
C GLY A 180 -27.52 19.41 2.82
N SER A 181 -27.93 20.16 1.80
CA SER A 181 -27.82 19.75 0.41
C SER A 181 -26.38 19.77 -0.10
N LEU A 182 -25.55 20.73 0.35
CA LEU A 182 -24.13 20.79 0.00
C LEU A 182 -23.33 19.64 0.62
N GLN A 183 -23.61 19.30 1.88
CA GLN A 183 -23.01 18.16 2.58
C GLN A 183 -23.34 16.84 1.85
N LEU A 184 -24.58 16.67 1.42
CA LEU A 184 -25.03 15.49 0.66
C LEU A 184 -24.36 15.41 -0.72
N GLN A 185 -24.24 16.53 -1.45
CA GLN A 185 -23.56 16.56 -2.73
C GLN A 185 -22.07 16.26 -2.64
N VAL A 186 -21.38 16.73 -1.61
CA VAL A 186 -19.97 16.41 -1.35
C VAL A 186 -19.78 14.93 -1.03
N GLN A 187 -20.69 14.33 -0.26
CA GLN A 187 -20.69 12.89 0.00
C GLN A 187 -20.93 12.08 -1.27
N LEU A 188 -21.88 12.49 -2.10
CA LEU A 188 -22.20 11.84 -3.39
C LEU A 188 -21.03 11.97 -4.40
N GLN A 189 -20.34 13.11 -4.45
CA GLN A 189 -19.13 13.25 -5.25
C GLN A 189 -18.01 12.31 -4.79
N ARG A 190 -17.79 12.15 -3.47
CA ARG A 190 -16.80 11.21 -2.93
C ARG A 190 -17.12 9.77 -3.32
N VAL A 191 -18.38 9.37 -3.27
CA VAL A 191 -18.82 8.05 -3.70
C VAL A 191 -18.66 7.86 -5.23
N ARG A 192 -18.94 8.90 -6.03
CA ARG A 192 -18.72 8.87 -7.50
C ARG A 192 -17.23 8.74 -7.86
N TYR A 193 -16.34 9.44 -7.16
CA TYR A 193 -14.91 9.26 -7.37
C TYR A 193 -14.42 7.86 -7.03
N LEU A 194 -14.98 7.22 -5.99
CA LEU A 194 -14.68 5.83 -5.66
C LEU A 194 -15.21 4.86 -6.73
N ALA A 195 -16.39 5.11 -7.28
CA ALA A 195 -16.99 4.27 -8.34
C ALA A 195 -16.20 4.35 -9.65
N VAL A 196 -15.62 5.51 -10.00
CA VAL A 196 -14.79 5.68 -11.21
C VAL A 196 -13.41 5.02 -11.08
N LEU A 197 -12.90 4.84 -9.85
CA LEU A 197 -11.64 4.16 -9.61
C LEU A 197 -11.77 2.62 -9.54
N THR A 198 -13.00 2.10 -9.56
CA THR A 198 -13.32 0.65 -9.52
C THR A 198 -13.85 0.10 -10.84
N THR A 199 -13.97 0.93 -11.86
CA THR A 199 -14.26 0.54 -13.26
C THR A 199 -13.03 0.70 -14.13
#